data_ea9edba576b897d007d5c526a98a913a
#
_entry.id   ea9edba576b897d007d5c526a98a913a
#
_cell.length_a   1.000
_cell.length_b   1.000
_cell.length_c   1.000
_cell.angle_alpha   90.00
_cell.angle_beta   90.00
_cell.angle_gamma   90.00
#
_symmetry.space_group_name_H-M   'P 1'
#
loop_
_entity.id
_entity.type
_entity.pdbx_description
1 polymer ?
#
loop_
_entity_poly.entity_id
_entity_poly.type
_entity_poly.pdbx_seq_one_letter_code
_entity_poly.pdbx_strand_id
1 'polypeptide(L)'
;MRSELDIVIPVYNEGRNIVATLAGLASGVTTPARVLICYDHADDDTLPAIQGNPQAHSALPIVFIRNAGRGAHSAVMTGFAASTAPFVLMYPADDHTNAPMLDAMVALARGGCDIVCASRFMPGGAMVGCPPLKAALVRIANFTLRHLARLPATDASNGFRMFSRRVIERIAVESDQGFCYSIELLVKAHRLGWTIGEVPVRWYERQHGASRFRVLKWLPAYLRWYGYAFATTFLRRPPETVALKERGT
;
A
#
# COMPACT_ATOMS: atom_id res chain seq x y z
N MET A 1 -8.79 -23.13 5.20
CA MET A 1 -9.06 -22.01 6.13
C MET A 1 -9.37 -20.76 5.31
N ARG A 2 -10.30 -19.91 5.75
CA ARG A 2 -10.47 -18.59 5.09
C ARG A 2 -9.26 -17.72 5.40
N SER A 3 -8.69 -17.10 4.38
CA SER A 3 -7.64 -16.09 4.54
C SER A 3 -8.18 -14.88 5.32
N GLU A 4 -7.44 -14.39 6.28
CA GLU A 4 -7.76 -13.16 7.02
C GLU A 4 -7.12 -11.92 6.37
N LEU A 5 -5.99 -12.14 5.68
CA LEU A 5 -5.24 -11.10 4.99
C LEU A 5 -5.05 -11.47 3.52
N ASP A 6 -5.43 -10.58 2.62
CA ASP A 6 -5.05 -10.64 1.21
C ASP A 6 -3.90 -9.65 0.95
N ILE A 7 -2.76 -10.17 0.51
CA ILE A 7 -1.54 -9.40 0.20
C ILE A 7 -1.51 -9.16 -1.30
N VAL A 8 -1.81 -7.96 -1.73
CA VAL A 8 -1.78 -7.53 -3.15
C VAL A 8 -0.37 -7.07 -3.50
N ILE A 9 0.27 -7.75 -4.43
CA ILE A 9 1.59 -7.41 -4.96
C ILE A 9 1.45 -7.07 -6.44
N PRO A 10 1.45 -5.79 -6.82
CA PRO A 10 1.53 -5.39 -8.22
C PRO A 10 2.94 -5.64 -8.74
N VAL A 11 3.04 -6.38 -9.84
CA VAL A 11 4.33 -6.75 -10.43
C VAL A 11 4.46 -6.25 -11.87
N TYR A 12 5.69 -5.96 -12.27
CA TYR A 12 6.07 -5.69 -13.65
C TYR A 12 7.56 -5.98 -13.84
N ASN A 13 7.90 -7.20 -14.31
CA ASN A 13 9.26 -7.71 -14.47
C ASN A 13 10.06 -7.60 -13.16
N GLU A 14 9.55 -8.22 -12.10
CA GLU A 14 10.17 -8.28 -10.76
C GLU A 14 10.75 -9.68 -10.46
N GLY A 15 11.03 -10.49 -11.47
CA GLY A 15 11.53 -11.86 -11.34
C GLY A 15 12.77 -11.99 -10.45
N ARG A 16 13.63 -10.94 -10.43
CA ARG A 16 14.84 -10.91 -9.57
C ARG A 16 14.54 -10.67 -8.09
N ASN A 17 13.43 -10.03 -7.77
CA ASN A 17 13.10 -9.58 -6.42
C ASN A 17 12.04 -10.47 -5.75
N ILE A 18 11.07 -10.94 -6.53
CA ILE A 18 9.84 -11.54 -6.02
C ILE A 18 10.06 -12.80 -5.18
N VAL A 19 11.05 -13.64 -5.55
CA VAL A 19 11.32 -14.89 -4.84
C VAL A 19 11.77 -14.62 -3.39
N ALA A 20 12.67 -13.66 -3.19
CA ALA A 20 13.12 -13.25 -1.85
C ALA A 20 11.97 -12.61 -1.05
N THR A 21 11.14 -11.82 -1.70
CA THR A 21 9.95 -11.20 -1.10
C THR A 21 8.95 -12.26 -0.62
N LEU A 22 8.64 -13.25 -1.46
CA LEU A 22 7.74 -14.35 -1.09
C LEU A 22 8.31 -15.23 0.03
N ALA A 23 9.61 -15.53 0.01
CA ALA A 23 10.27 -16.25 1.08
C ALA A 23 10.22 -15.47 2.42
N GLY A 24 10.42 -14.14 2.37
CA GLY A 24 10.27 -13.28 3.53
C GLY A 24 8.84 -13.28 4.09
N LEU A 25 7.83 -13.22 3.21
CA LEU A 25 6.42 -13.32 3.61
C LEU A 25 6.09 -14.69 4.20
N ALA A 26 6.54 -15.77 3.56
CA ALA A 26 6.27 -17.13 4.01
C ALA A 26 6.87 -17.44 5.39
N SER A 27 8.01 -16.82 5.72
CA SER A 27 8.68 -17.00 7.02
C SER A 27 8.28 -15.98 8.09
N GLY A 28 7.86 -14.78 7.67
CA GLY A 28 7.61 -13.65 8.57
C GLY A 28 6.16 -13.41 8.94
N VAL A 29 5.20 -14.05 8.25
CA VAL A 29 3.75 -13.84 8.47
C VAL A 29 3.13 -15.07 9.09
N THR A 30 2.53 -14.91 10.27
CA THR A 30 1.82 -15.99 10.98
C THR A 30 0.30 -15.92 10.79
N THR A 31 -0.24 -14.76 10.47
CA THR A 31 -1.66 -14.56 10.14
C THR A 31 -2.03 -15.36 8.89
N PRO A 32 -3.17 -16.07 8.88
CA PRO A 32 -3.67 -16.76 7.68
C PRO A 32 -3.81 -15.79 6.51
N ALA A 33 -2.90 -15.86 5.56
CA ALA A 33 -2.81 -14.95 4.43
C ALA A 33 -2.76 -15.70 3.09
N ARG A 34 -3.12 -15.00 2.02
CA ARG A 34 -2.81 -15.40 0.63
C ARG A 34 -2.24 -14.21 -0.14
N VAL A 35 -1.45 -14.50 -1.15
CA VAL A 35 -0.80 -13.48 -1.99
C VAL A 35 -1.52 -13.40 -3.33
N LEU A 36 -1.88 -12.19 -3.73
CA LEU A 36 -2.49 -11.87 -5.01
C LEU A 36 -1.43 -11.18 -5.89
N ILE A 37 -0.84 -11.92 -6.83
CA ILE A 37 0.16 -11.40 -7.78
C ILE A 37 -0.58 -10.77 -8.94
N CYS A 38 -0.56 -9.44 -9.02
CA CYS A 38 -1.27 -8.67 -10.05
C CYS A 38 -0.30 -8.24 -11.15
N TYR A 39 -0.41 -8.82 -12.35
CA TYR A 39 0.51 -8.67 -13.48
C TYR A 39 -0.17 -8.14 -14.75
N ASP A 40 0.57 -7.39 -15.57
CA ASP A 40 0.04 -6.76 -16.79
C ASP A 40 0.10 -7.71 -18.03
N HIS A 41 1.17 -8.50 -18.17
CA HIS A 41 1.47 -9.28 -19.36
C HIS A 41 1.77 -10.74 -19.03
N ALA A 42 1.42 -11.65 -19.93
CA ALA A 42 1.67 -13.08 -19.76
C ALA A 42 3.16 -13.45 -19.84
N ASP A 43 3.97 -12.60 -20.45
CA ASP A 43 5.43 -12.71 -20.61
C ASP A 43 6.21 -11.97 -19.50
N ASP A 44 5.53 -11.54 -18.41
CA ASP A 44 6.17 -10.96 -17.24
C ASP A 44 7.10 -11.99 -16.57
N ASP A 45 8.39 -11.64 -16.42
CA ASP A 45 9.42 -12.52 -15.87
C ASP A 45 9.18 -12.92 -14.41
N THR A 46 8.28 -12.22 -13.72
CA THR A 46 7.85 -12.55 -12.35
C THR A 46 7.15 -13.91 -12.31
N LEU A 47 6.35 -14.24 -13.32
CA LEU A 47 5.53 -15.46 -13.32
C LEU A 47 6.40 -16.73 -13.35
N PRO A 48 7.33 -16.90 -14.32
CA PRO A 48 8.22 -18.05 -14.32
C PRO A 48 9.16 -18.08 -13.11
N ALA A 49 9.58 -16.93 -12.56
CA ALA A 49 10.40 -16.89 -11.36
C ALA A 49 9.66 -17.48 -10.14
N ILE A 50 8.38 -17.19 -9.96
CA ILE A 50 7.56 -17.76 -8.88
C ILE A 50 7.34 -19.26 -9.13
N GLN A 51 6.96 -19.66 -10.35
CA GLN A 51 6.67 -21.05 -10.69
C GLN A 51 7.91 -21.95 -10.56
N GLY A 52 9.10 -21.42 -10.87
CA GLY A 52 10.38 -22.13 -10.74
C GLY A 52 10.87 -22.28 -9.28
N ASN A 53 10.25 -21.60 -8.32
CA ASN A 53 10.67 -21.59 -6.91
C ASN A 53 9.51 -21.87 -5.94
N PRO A 54 8.79 -23.00 -6.07
CA PRO A 54 7.59 -23.27 -5.26
C PRO A 54 7.89 -23.36 -3.75
N GLN A 55 9.10 -23.76 -3.36
CA GLN A 55 9.53 -23.84 -1.97
C GLN A 55 9.61 -22.47 -1.29
N ALA A 56 9.84 -21.39 -2.04
CA ALA A 56 9.95 -20.04 -1.48
C ALA A 56 8.60 -19.53 -0.93
N HIS A 57 7.49 -20.15 -1.33
CA HIS A 57 6.16 -19.72 -0.93
C HIS A 57 5.24 -20.87 -0.50
N SER A 58 5.81 -22.04 -0.17
CA SER A 58 5.02 -23.25 0.14
C SER A 58 4.00 -23.07 1.29
N ALA A 59 4.25 -22.13 2.20
CA ALA A 59 3.34 -21.80 3.31
C ALA A 59 2.26 -20.75 2.93
N LEU A 60 2.33 -20.13 1.74
CA LEU A 60 1.43 -19.05 1.32
C LEU A 60 0.73 -19.42 0.00
N PRO A 61 -0.61 -19.52 -0.01
CA PRO A 61 -1.37 -19.65 -1.24
C PRO A 61 -1.13 -18.42 -2.14
N ILE A 62 -0.73 -18.67 -3.40
CA ILE A 62 -0.54 -17.63 -4.41
C ILE A 62 -1.64 -17.72 -5.46
N VAL A 63 -2.22 -16.56 -5.78
CA VAL A 63 -3.19 -16.40 -6.84
C VAL A 63 -2.64 -15.42 -7.87
N PHE A 64 -2.51 -15.85 -9.11
CA PHE A 64 -2.13 -14.98 -10.22
C PHE A 64 -3.36 -14.27 -10.77
N ILE A 65 -3.32 -12.95 -10.82
CA ILE A 65 -4.43 -12.12 -11.27
C ILE A 65 -3.94 -11.23 -12.40
N ARG A 66 -4.51 -11.44 -13.59
CA ARG A 66 -4.22 -10.56 -14.72
C ARG A 66 -4.87 -9.21 -14.46
N ASN A 67 -4.08 -8.14 -14.60
CA ASN A 67 -4.56 -6.77 -14.47
C ASN A 67 -5.66 -6.47 -15.50
N ALA A 68 -6.77 -5.92 -15.05
CA ALA A 68 -7.88 -5.54 -15.93
C ALA A 68 -7.54 -4.35 -16.84
N GLY A 69 -6.55 -3.53 -16.44
CA GLY A 69 -6.04 -2.41 -17.22
C GLY A 69 -4.53 -2.50 -17.43
N ARG A 70 -3.81 -1.40 -17.20
CA ARG A 70 -2.35 -1.34 -17.28
C ARG A 70 -1.74 -0.48 -16.19
N GLY A 71 -0.55 -0.89 -15.72
CA GLY A 71 0.27 -0.15 -14.77
C GLY A 71 -0.14 -0.33 -13.32
N ALA A 72 0.69 0.18 -12.41
CA ALA A 72 0.63 -0.10 -10.98
C ALA A 72 -0.73 0.26 -10.33
N HIS A 73 -1.34 1.38 -10.72
CA HIS A 73 -2.65 1.77 -10.19
C HIS A 73 -3.72 0.72 -10.49
N SER A 74 -3.88 0.37 -11.78
CA SER A 74 -4.86 -0.61 -12.21
C SER A 74 -4.60 -2.01 -11.63
N ALA A 75 -3.32 -2.41 -11.50
CA ALA A 75 -2.94 -3.69 -10.90
C ALA A 75 -3.40 -3.78 -9.43
N VAL A 76 -3.19 -2.71 -8.66
CA VAL A 76 -3.66 -2.68 -7.26
C VAL A 76 -5.18 -2.67 -7.18
N MET A 77 -5.86 -1.87 -8.02
CA MET A 77 -7.33 -1.85 -8.04
C MET A 77 -7.92 -3.22 -8.42
N THR A 78 -7.31 -3.92 -9.38
CA THR A 78 -7.67 -5.29 -9.75
C THR A 78 -7.48 -6.25 -8.57
N GLY A 79 -6.36 -6.14 -7.84
CA GLY A 79 -6.11 -6.92 -6.63
C GLY A 79 -7.12 -6.63 -5.51
N PHE A 80 -7.47 -5.36 -5.30
CA PHE A 80 -8.50 -4.99 -4.31
C PHE A 80 -9.88 -5.53 -4.68
N ALA A 81 -10.24 -5.52 -5.98
CA ALA A 81 -11.50 -6.09 -6.46
C ALA A 81 -11.56 -7.61 -6.31
N ALA A 82 -10.44 -8.31 -6.50
CA ALA A 82 -10.33 -9.76 -6.35
C ALA A 82 -10.20 -10.22 -4.89
N SER A 83 -9.90 -9.30 -3.99
CA SER A 83 -9.74 -9.60 -2.56
C SER A 83 -11.07 -9.90 -1.89
N THR A 84 -11.07 -10.90 -0.98
CA THR A 84 -12.24 -11.31 -0.20
C THR A 84 -11.96 -11.37 1.31
N ALA A 85 -10.70 -11.16 1.72
CA ALA A 85 -10.32 -11.19 3.13
C ALA A 85 -10.80 -9.92 3.88
N PRO A 86 -10.98 -9.99 5.22
CA PRO A 86 -11.31 -8.84 6.05
C PRO A 86 -10.31 -7.69 5.92
N PHE A 87 -9.03 -8.00 5.71
CA PHE A 87 -7.95 -7.02 5.54
C PHE A 87 -7.25 -7.21 4.21
N VAL A 88 -6.91 -6.10 3.57
CA VAL A 88 -6.22 -6.06 2.28
C VAL A 88 -4.99 -5.18 2.41
N LEU A 89 -3.85 -5.71 2.02
CA LEU A 89 -2.57 -5.03 2.09
C LEU A 89 -1.99 -4.85 0.69
N MET A 90 -1.53 -3.65 0.33
CA MET A 90 -0.61 -3.49 -0.79
C MET A 90 0.83 -3.66 -0.29
N TYR A 91 1.55 -4.61 -0.86
CA TYR A 91 2.93 -4.93 -0.49
C TYR A 91 3.89 -4.74 -1.67
N PRO A 92 5.07 -4.11 -1.47
CA PRO A 92 6.05 -3.94 -2.53
C PRO A 92 6.66 -5.28 -2.98
N ALA A 93 6.86 -5.46 -4.30
CA ALA A 93 7.43 -6.69 -4.86
C ALA A 93 8.92 -6.88 -4.54
N ASP A 94 9.58 -5.86 -4.03
CA ASP A 94 11.01 -5.80 -3.70
C ASP A 94 11.30 -5.66 -2.20
N ASP A 95 10.29 -5.83 -1.35
CA ASP A 95 10.46 -5.78 0.10
C ASP A 95 10.52 -7.19 0.69
N HIS A 96 11.71 -7.63 1.09
CA HIS A 96 11.93 -8.91 1.74
C HIS A 96 12.19 -8.79 3.26
N THR A 97 12.14 -7.57 3.81
CA THR A 97 12.59 -7.29 5.19
C THR A 97 11.45 -6.98 6.16
N ASN A 98 10.36 -6.39 5.67
CA ASN A 98 9.29 -5.89 6.53
C ASN A 98 8.12 -6.87 6.72
N ALA A 99 8.20 -8.09 6.19
CA ALA A 99 7.18 -9.11 6.36
C ALA A 99 6.76 -9.36 7.84
N PRO A 100 7.68 -9.37 8.84
CA PRO A 100 7.29 -9.52 10.24
C PRO A 100 6.37 -8.41 10.79
N MET A 101 6.31 -7.26 10.12
CA MET A 101 5.44 -6.17 10.54
C MET A 101 3.96 -6.39 10.17
N LEU A 102 3.67 -7.36 9.29
CA LEU A 102 2.31 -7.62 8.83
C LEU A 102 1.40 -8.10 9.95
N ASP A 103 1.90 -8.97 10.83
CA ASP A 103 1.10 -9.44 11.98
C ASP A 103 0.78 -8.30 12.95
N ALA A 104 1.71 -7.36 13.15
CA ALA A 104 1.44 -6.14 13.92
C ALA A 104 0.40 -5.23 13.23
N MET A 105 0.44 -5.12 11.89
CA MET A 105 -0.59 -4.38 11.15
C MET A 105 -1.97 -5.04 11.31
N VAL A 106 -2.04 -6.37 11.20
CA VAL A 106 -3.29 -7.13 11.42
C VAL A 106 -3.81 -6.95 12.85
N ALA A 107 -2.93 -6.97 13.85
CA ALA A 107 -3.32 -6.74 15.24
C ALA A 107 -3.96 -5.36 15.45
N LEU A 108 -3.40 -4.30 14.85
CA LEU A 108 -3.99 -2.96 14.86
C LEU A 108 -5.34 -2.92 14.12
N ALA A 109 -5.45 -3.60 12.99
CA ALA A 109 -6.69 -3.66 12.21
C ALA A 109 -7.79 -4.43 12.96
N ARG A 110 -7.46 -5.54 13.63
CA ARG A 110 -8.37 -6.25 14.56
C ARG A 110 -8.81 -5.35 15.73
N GLY A 111 -7.91 -4.47 16.19
CA GLY A 111 -8.19 -3.46 17.20
C GLY A 111 -9.07 -2.29 16.73
N GLY A 112 -9.54 -2.32 15.47
CA GLY A 112 -10.47 -1.33 14.91
C GLY A 112 -9.82 -0.25 14.05
N CYS A 113 -8.54 -0.37 13.68
CA CYS A 113 -7.97 0.52 12.69
C CYS A 113 -8.51 0.22 11.30
N ASP A 114 -9.06 1.22 10.63
CA ASP A 114 -9.53 1.12 9.25
C ASP A 114 -8.38 1.13 8.24
N ILE A 115 -7.32 1.88 8.56
CA ILE A 115 -6.09 1.93 7.77
C ILE A 115 -4.89 1.77 8.71
N VAL A 116 -3.92 0.94 8.32
CA VAL A 116 -2.62 0.83 9.00
C VAL A 116 -1.51 1.19 8.03
N CYS A 117 -0.76 2.24 8.34
CA CYS A 117 0.34 2.75 7.53
C CYS A 117 1.67 2.11 7.95
N ALA A 118 2.46 1.68 6.99
CA ALA A 118 3.86 1.35 7.19
C ALA A 118 4.68 2.65 7.18
N SER A 119 5.22 3.04 8.33
CA SER A 119 5.88 4.33 8.50
C SER A 119 7.40 4.22 8.58
N ARG A 120 8.08 5.02 7.76
CA ARG A 120 9.54 5.20 7.80
C ARG A 120 9.98 6.27 8.79
N PHE A 121 9.03 7.02 9.37
CA PHE A 121 9.30 8.24 10.15
C PHE A 121 8.88 8.14 11.62
N MET A 122 8.27 7.04 12.03
CA MET A 122 8.02 6.77 13.45
C MET A 122 9.25 6.09 14.10
N PRO A 123 9.36 6.02 15.43
CA PRO A 123 10.44 5.31 16.11
C PRO A 123 10.56 3.85 15.63
N GLY A 124 11.78 3.45 15.21
CA GLY A 124 12.05 2.14 14.60
C GLY A 124 11.98 2.12 13.08
N GLY A 125 11.35 3.12 12.46
CA GLY A 125 11.32 3.28 11.00
C GLY A 125 12.59 3.90 10.44
N ALA A 126 12.89 3.66 9.15
CA ALA A 126 14.05 4.25 8.48
C ALA A 126 13.88 4.34 6.97
N MET A 127 14.59 5.31 6.35
CA MET A 127 14.87 5.37 4.91
C MET A 127 16.39 5.23 4.73
N VAL A 128 16.82 4.10 4.18
CA VAL A 128 18.23 3.76 4.00
C VAL A 128 18.62 3.93 2.53
N GLY A 129 19.72 4.67 2.27
CA GLY A 129 20.24 4.90 0.91
C GLY A 129 19.48 5.94 0.09
N CYS A 130 18.45 6.59 0.64
CA CYS A 130 17.68 7.59 -0.08
C CYS A 130 18.51 8.85 -0.37
N PRO A 131 18.50 9.40 -1.60
CA PRO A 131 19.14 10.67 -1.90
C PRO A 131 18.68 11.78 -0.95
N PRO A 132 19.62 12.61 -0.41
CA PRO A 132 19.31 13.54 0.69
C PRO A 132 18.22 14.56 0.35
N LEU A 133 18.22 15.10 -0.87
CA LEU A 133 17.19 16.04 -1.32
C LEU A 133 15.80 15.38 -1.37
N LYS A 134 15.72 14.16 -1.93
CA LYS A 134 14.47 13.38 -1.95
C LYS A 134 13.98 13.10 -0.53
N ALA A 135 14.91 12.69 0.35
CA ALA A 135 14.57 12.39 1.75
C ALA A 135 14.07 13.65 2.49
N ALA A 136 14.70 14.82 2.27
CA ALA A 136 14.28 16.09 2.86
C ALA A 136 12.86 16.48 2.39
N LEU A 137 12.62 16.45 1.08
CA LEU A 137 11.30 16.79 0.51
C LEU A 137 10.19 15.90 1.04
N VAL A 138 10.43 14.58 1.10
CA VAL A 138 9.45 13.63 1.63
C VAL A 138 9.20 13.87 3.12
N ARG A 139 10.23 14.15 3.91
CA ARG A 139 10.08 14.48 5.35
C ARG A 139 9.30 15.78 5.56
N ILE A 140 9.58 16.83 4.80
CA ILE A 140 8.86 18.11 4.88
C ILE A 140 7.38 17.89 4.54
N ALA A 141 7.08 17.16 3.46
CA ALA A 141 5.69 16.87 3.08
C ALA A 141 4.93 16.11 4.18
N ASN A 142 5.56 15.09 4.76
CA ASN A 142 4.94 14.33 5.85
C ASN A 142 4.81 15.15 7.13
N PHE A 143 5.82 15.95 7.48
CA PHE A 143 5.76 16.87 8.62
C PHE A 143 4.58 17.85 8.51
N THR A 144 4.39 18.46 7.37
CA THR A 144 3.30 19.42 7.13
C THR A 144 1.92 18.72 7.12
N LEU A 145 1.80 17.53 6.53
CA LEU A 145 0.56 16.72 6.61
C LEU A 145 0.21 16.38 8.06
N ARG A 146 1.19 15.95 8.85
CA ARG A 146 0.97 15.57 10.25
C ARG A 146 0.63 16.76 11.14
N HIS A 147 1.46 17.81 11.09
CA HIS A 147 1.39 18.90 12.08
C HIS A 147 0.47 20.04 11.64
N LEU A 148 0.40 20.36 10.35
CA LEU A 148 -0.46 21.43 9.85
C LEU A 148 -1.81 20.88 9.38
N ALA A 149 -1.84 19.86 8.52
CA ALA A 149 -3.09 19.24 8.09
C ALA A 149 -3.69 18.27 9.13
N ARG A 150 -3.02 18.04 10.28
CA ARG A 150 -3.45 17.18 11.40
C ARG A 150 -3.81 15.75 11.00
N LEU A 151 -3.18 15.25 9.93
CA LEU A 151 -3.34 13.87 9.51
C LEU A 151 -2.71 12.94 10.57
N PRO A 152 -3.43 11.95 11.13
CA PRO A 152 -2.90 11.10 12.20
C PRO A 152 -1.98 9.99 11.66
N ALA A 153 -1.01 10.36 10.81
CA ALA A 153 0.00 9.49 10.23
C ALA A 153 1.33 10.24 10.10
N THR A 154 2.43 9.57 10.45
CA THR A 154 3.79 10.11 10.29
C THR A 154 4.32 9.91 8.88
N ASP A 155 3.79 8.92 8.15
CA ASP A 155 4.17 8.63 6.76
C ASP A 155 2.96 8.44 5.84
N ALA A 156 2.43 9.55 5.34
CA ALA A 156 1.35 9.54 4.36
C ALA A 156 1.81 9.20 2.93
N SER A 157 3.12 9.23 2.68
CA SER A 157 3.69 9.07 1.34
C SER A 157 4.06 7.62 0.98
N ASN A 158 4.08 6.71 1.96
CA ASN A 158 4.37 5.31 1.71
C ASN A 158 3.13 4.59 1.17
N GLY A 159 3.29 3.87 0.04
CA GLY A 159 2.22 3.06 -0.55
C GLY A 159 1.99 1.73 0.17
N PHE A 160 2.96 1.23 0.92
CA PHE A 160 2.83 0.04 1.74
C PHE A 160 1.83 0.31 2.87
N ARG A 161 0.61 -0.21 2.69
CA ARG A 161 -0.53 0.13 3.56
C ARG A 161 -1.57 -0.97 3.58
N MET A 162 -2.11 -1.22 4.78
CA MET A 162 -3.23 -2.13 4.99
C MET A 162 -4.53 -1.35 5.10
N PHE A 163 -5.58 -1.93 4.57
CA PHE A 163 -6.94 -1.38 4.57
C PHE A 163 -7.92 -2.40 5.12
N SER A 164 -8.85 -1.97 5.96
CA SER A 164 -10.00 -2.78 6.32
C SER A 164 -10.91 -2.99 5.10
N ARG A 165 -11.70 -4.04 5.09
CA ARG A 165 -12.72 -4.30 4.06
C ARG A 165 -13.64 -3.09 3.88
N ARG A 166 -13.99 -2.42 4.98
CA ARG A 166 -14.81 -1.21 4.99
C ARG A 166 -14.22 -0.11 4.11
N VAL A 167 -12.91 0.13 4.15
CA VAL A 167 -12.25 1.15 3.31
C VAL A 167 -12.43 0.83 1.84
N ILE A 168 -12.14 -0.42 1.46
CA ILE A 168 -12.18 -0.86 0.06
C ILE A 168 -13.60 -0.84 -0.50
N GLU A 169 -14.61 -1.19 0.31
CA GLU A 169 -16.01 -1.26 -0.13
C GLU A 169 -16.73 0.09 -0.12
N ARG A 170 -16.34 1.01 0.78
CA ARG A 170 -17.12 2.23 1.00
C ARG A 170 -16.52 3.46 0.32
N ILE A 171 -15.19 3.59 0.25
CA ILE A 171 -14.57 4.78 -0.33
C ILE A 171 -14.41 4.59 -1.84
N ALA A 172 -14.95 5.54 -2.62
CA ALA A 172 -14.69 5.60 -4.06
C ALA A 172 -13.28 6.15 -4.31
N VAL A 173 -12.47 5.43 -5.10
CA VAL A 173 -11.16 5.89 -5.54
C VAL A 173 -11.35 6.73 -6.80
N GLU A 174 -10.87 7.96 -6.79
CA GLU A 174 -10.96 8.93 -7.89
C GLU A 174 -9.60 9.12 -8.61
N SER A 175 -8.49 8.71 -7.98
CA SER A 175 -7.18 8.73 -8.61
C SER A 175 -7.06 7.59 -9.62
N ASP A 176 -6.27 7.83 -10.67
CA ASP A 176 -6.04 6.89 -11.77
C ASP A 176 -4.54 6.67 -12.06
N GLN A 177 -3.63 7.25 -11.25
CA GLN A 177 -2.20 7.25 -11.52
C GLN A 177 -1.37 6.69 -10.37
N GLY A 178 -0.45 5.81 -10.72
CA GLY A 178 0.58 5.30 -9.82
C GLY A 178 0.02 4.76 -8.51
N PHE A 179 0.54 5.25 -7.39
CA PHE A 179 0.10 4.88 -6.04
C PHE A 179 -0.70 6.00 -5.35
N CYS A 180 -1.27 6.96 -6.12
CA CYS A 180 -2.03 8.08 -5.56
C CYS A 180 -3.25 7.63 -4.76
N TYR A 181 -3.88 6.48 -5.11
CA TYR A 181 -4.97 5.90 -4.33
C TYR A 181 -4.61 5.73 -2.85
N SER A 182 -3.35 5.51 -2.54
CA SER A 182 -2.91 5.24 -1.16
C SER A 182 -3.05 6.48 -0.27
N ILE A 183 -2.57 7.64 -0.73
CA ILE A 183 -2.77 8.90 0.00
C ILE A 183 -4.23 9.35 -0.08
N GLU A 184 -4.91 9.12 -1.21
CA GLU A 184 -6.34 9.42 -1.37
C GLU A 184 -7.19 8.72 -0.32
N LEU A 185 -7.07 7.38 -0.21
CA LEU A 185 -7.84 6.60 0.77
C LEU A 185 -7.52 7.06 2.20
N LEU A 186 -6.25 7.38 2.49
CA LEU A 186 -5.83 7.86 3.79
C LEU A 186 -6.49 9.18 4.18
N VAL A 187 -6.45 10.19 3.29
CA VAL A 187 -7.03 11.52 3.61
C VAL A 187 -8.55 11.51 3.59
N LYS A 188 -9.17 10.64 2.80
CA LYS A 188 -10.62 10.41 2.80
C LYS A 188 -11.07 9.73 4.09
N ALA A 189 -10.38 8.67 4.54
CA ALA A 189 -10.65 8.02 5.80
C ALA A 189 -10.48 8.98 6.99
N HIS A 190 -9.41 9.81 6.96
CA HIS A 190 -9.22 10.87 7.97
C HIS A 190 -10.40 11.84 8.00
N ARG A 191 -10.89 12.34 6.85
CA ARG A 191 -12.06 13.22 6.80
C ARG A 191 -13.34 12.55 7.31
N LEU A 192 -13.47 11.24 7.10
CA LEU A 192 -14.58 10.44 7.64
C LEU A 192 -14.46 10.16 9.15
N GLY A 193 -13.37 10.57 9.80
CA GLY A 193 -13.11 10.27 11.21
C GLY A 193 -12.80 8.79 11.49
N TRP A 194 -12.34 8.04 10.46
CA TRP A 194 -11.99 6.64 10.61
C TRP A 194 -10.62 6.46 11.24
N THR A 195 -10.42 5.34 11.93
CA THR A 195 -9.23 5.10 12.74
C THR A 195 -8.03 4.71 11.87
N ILE A 196 -6.90 5.38 12.10
CA ILE A 196 -5.64 5.18 11.39
C ILE A 196 -4.56 4.77 12.40
N GLY A 197 -3.89 3.66 12.13
CA GLY A 197 -2.74 3.17 12.89
C GLY A 197 -1.44 3.20 12.08
N GLU A 198 -0.31 3.00 12.73
CA GLU A 198 1.01 2.93 12.07
C GLU A 198 1.87 1.84 12.68
N VAL A 199 2.73 1.23 11.85
CA VAL A 199 3.83 0.36 12.27
C VAL A 199 5.15 0.84 11.66
N PRO A 200 6.30 0.65 12.34
CA PRO A 200 7.61 1.04 11.80
C PRO A 200 8.05 0.09 10.69
N VAL A 201 8.60 0.66 9.61
CA VAL A 201 9.23 -0.12 8.54
C VAL A 201 10.56 0.49 8.11
N ARG A 202 11.46 -0.33 7.60
CA ARG A 202 12.71 0.11 7.01
C ARG A 202 12.62 0.02 5.50
N TRP A 203 12.76 1.14 4.85
CA TRP A 203 12.81 1.20 3.39
C TRP A 203 14.26 1.34 2.92
N TYR A 204 14.62 0.52 1.95
CA TYR A 204 15.93 0.54 1.32
C TYR A 204 15.80 1.02 -0.13
N GLU A 205 16.72 1.92 -0.57
CA GLU A 205 16.76 2.28 -2.01
C GLU A 205 17.08 1.02 -2.83
N ARG A 206 16.41 0.86 -3.96
CA ARG A 206 16.57 -0.30 -4.84
C ARG A 206 18.03 -0.45 -5.27
N GLN A 207 18.59 -1.64 -5.10
CA GLN A 207 19.94 -1.97 -5.57
C GLN A 207 19.95 -2.44 -7.03
N HIS A 208 18.82 -2.97 -7.52
CA HIS A 208 18.70 -3.53 -8.87
C HIS A 208 17.44 -3.01 -9.56
N GLY A 209 17.56 -2.70 -10.87
CA GLY A 209 16.47 -2.20 -11.70
C GLY A 209 16.28 -0.68 -11.62
N ALA A 210 15.67 -0.09 -12.65
CA ALA A 210 15.33 1.32 -12.67
C ALA A 210 14.03 1.58 -11.90
N SER A 211 14.04 2.57 -11.01
CA SER A 211 12.81 3.03 -10.37
C SER A 211 11.85 3.55 -11.44
N ARG A 212 10.68 2.92 -11.56
CA ARG A 212 9.61 3.37 -12.47
C ARG A 212 8.69 4.42 -11.85
N PHE A 213 9.05 4.88 -10.65
CA PHE A 213 8.31 5.93 -9.96
C PHE A 213 8.51 7.28 -10.65
N ARG A 214 7.58 7.67 -11.51
CA ARG A 214 7.61 8.91 -12.29
C ARG A 214 7.12 10.09 -11.43
N VAL A 215 7.95 10.54 -10.48
CA VAL A 215 7.61 11.58 -9.49
C VAL A 215 6.98 12.80 -10.14
N LEU A 216 7.64 13.38 -11.14
CA LEU A 216 7.17 14.62 -11.81
C LEU A 216 5.83 14.42 -12.52
N LYS A 217 5.62 13.26 -13.15
CA LYS A 217 4.36 12.95 -13.84
C LYS A 217 3.19 12.83 -12.87
N TRP A 218 3.41 12.23 -11.70
CA TRP A 218 2.35 11.96 -10.72
C TRP A 218 2.19 13.07 -9.68
N LEU A 219 3.12 14.02 -9.63
CA LEU A 219 3.13 15.11 -8.64
C LEU A 219 1.80 15.90 -8.60
N PRO A 220 1.17 16.30 -9.72
CA PRO A 220 -0.12 17.01 -9.67
C PRO A 220 -1.23 16.18 -8.99
N ALA A 221 -1.28 14.87 -9.26
CA ALA A 221 -2.24 13.98 -8.62
C ALA A 221 -2.00 13.84 -7.09
N TYR A 222 -0.73 13.75 -6.67
CA TYR A 222 -0.39 13.77 -5.25
C TYR A 222 -0.72 15.11 -4.59
N LEU A 223 -0.45 16.24 -5.25
CA LEU A 223 -0.76 17.58 -4.73
C LEU A 223 -2.25 17.80 -4.55
N ARG A 224 -3.12 17.21 -5.38
CA ARG A 224 -4.57 17.20 -5.19
C ARG A 224 -4.94 16.65 -3.82
N TRP A 225 -4.42 15.47 -3.47
CA TRP A 225 -4.73 14.79 -2.19
C TRP A 225 -4.03 15.43 -1.00
N TYR A 226 -2.86 15.99 -1.23
CA TYR A 226 -2.18 16.84 -0.26
C TYR A 226 -3.06 18.05 0.11
N GLY A 227 -3.53 18.80 -0.87
CA GLY A 227 -4.47 19.92 -0.67
C GLY A 227 -5.79 19.50 -0.03
N TYR A 228 -6.27 18.26 -0.35
CA TYR A 228 -7.47 17.70 0.26
C TYR A 228 -7.32 17.53 1.78
N ALA A 229 -6.16 17.08 2.26
CA ALA A 229 -5.88 16.97 3.70
C ALA A 229 -5.94 18.35 4.38
N PHE A 230 -5.31 19.36 3.79
CA PHE A 230 -5.37 20.75 4.29
C PHE A 230 -6.79 21.30 4.29
N ALA A 231 -7.56 21.06 3.23
CA ALA A 231 -8.96 21.47 3.17
C ALA A 231 -9.81 20.84 4.27
N THR A 232 -9.52 19.62 4.68
CA THR A 232 -10.18 18.96 5.81
C THR A 232 -10.00 19.77 7.10
N THR A 233 -8.78 20.22 7.38
CA THR A 233 -8.45 20.92 8.62
C THR A 233 -8.80 22.41 8.57
N PHE A 234 -8.33 23.13 7.54
CA PHE A 234 -8.45 24.59 7.49
C PHE A 234 -9.78 25.08 6.95
N LEU A 235 -10.37 24.36 5.99
CA LEU A 235 -11.71 24.69 5.45
C LEU A 235 -12.82 23.92 6.16
N ARG A 236 -12.50 23.10 7.15
CA ARG A 236 -13.44 22.30 7.92
C ARG A 236 -14.41 21.52 7.02
N ARG A 237 -13.88 20.96 5.92
CA ARG A 237 -14.72 20.22 4.96
C ARG A 237 -15.35 19.00 5.65
N PRO A 238 -16.68 18.87 5.61
CA PRO A 238 -17.40 17.84 6.35
C PRO A 238 -17.26 16.45 5.67
N PRO A 239 -17.54 15.36 6.43
CA PRO A 239 -17.46 13.97 5.94
C PRO A 239 -18.32 13.69 4.70
N GLU A 240 -19.46 14.36 4.53
CA GLU A 240 -20.39 14.23 3.42
C GLU A 240 -19.77 14.59 2.06
N THR A 241 -18.64 15.32 2.08
CA THR A 241 -17.89 15.68 0.86
C THR A 241 -16.96 14.56 0.36
N VAL A 242 -16.90 13.43 1.08
CA VAL A 242 -16.12 12.27 0.66
C VAL A 242 -16.92 11.48 -0.37
N ALA A 243 -16.32 11.24 -1.54
CA ALA A 243 -16.91 10.36 -2.53
C ALA A 243 -16.96 8.91 -2.00
N LEU A 244 -18.16 8.38 -1.82
CA LEU A 244 -18.42 7.01 -1.42
C LEU A 244 -18.93 6.20 -2.62
N LYS A 245 -18.66 4.89 -2.60
CA LYS A 245 -19.27 3.96 -3.56
C LYS A 245 -20.77 3.84 -3.26
N GLU A 246 -21.57 3.78 -4.29
CA GLU A 246 -22.98 3.42 -4.16
C GLU A 246 -23.08 2.05 -3.48
N ARG A 247 -24.03 1.91 -2.56
CA ARG A 247 -24.31 0.59 -1.97
C ARG A 247 -24.87 -0.27 -3.09
N GLY A 248 -24.15 -1.31 -3.48
CA GLY A 248 -24.72 -2.31 -4.36
C GLY A 248 -26.00 -2.84 -3.72
N THR A 249 -27.09 -2.67 -4.43
CA THR A 249 -28.41 -3.24 -4.13
C THR A 249 -28.34 -4.76 -4.23
#